data_b0e819f6798320e05838fd2ef31ddfe9
#
_entry.id   b0e819f6798320e05838fd2ef31ddfe9
#
_cell.length_a   1.000
_cell.length_b   1.000
_cell.length_c   1.000
_cell.angle_alpha   90.00
_cell.angle_beta   90.00
_cell.angle_gamma   90.00
#
_symmetry.space_group_name_H-M   'P 1'
#
loop_
_entity.id
_entity.type
_entity.pdbx_description
1 polymer ?
#
loop_
_entity_poly.entity_id
_entity_poly.type
_entity_poly.pdbx_seq_one_letter_code
_entity_poly.pdbx_strand_id
1 'polypeptide(L)'
;MTSVLIMARAPRPGQVKTRLEPLLGAAGCARLQAVLVRHTAAWAAATASRVSLAYTPRHARDELAALAPPRTVLFAQHGRDLGARLAHAAARAHGRGSLVVIGTDAPLLGAQQVQAARRALRRGRDACLVPALDGGYALIALARPAPEAFGLPSDAWGGPDVLELTVRALDRAHLSHALLDPVADLDVPSDALALRMDPRCPPEVRAALSPDGATT
;
A
#
# COMPACT_ATOMS: atom_id res chain seq x y z
N MET A 1 13.49 12.64 -9.33
CA MET A 1 13.45 11.18 -9.15
C MET A 1 12.36 10.84 -8.15
N THR A 2 11.70 9.67 -8.26
CA THR A 2 10.67 9.25 -7.32
C THR A 2 10.99 7.85 -6.82
N SER A 3 11.03 7.67 -5.50
CA SER A 3 11.10 6.36 -4.86
C SER A 3 9.71 5.87 -4.50
N VAL A 4 9.47 4.56 -4.61
CA VAL A 4 8.24 3.92 -4.10
C VAL A 4 8.60 2.99 -2.97
N LEU A 5 7.90 3.11 -1.85
CA LEU A 5 7.95 2.21 -0.70
C LEU A 5 6.64 1.41 -0.64
N ILE A 6 6.75 0.10 -0.69
CA ILE A 6 5.64 -0.83 -0.52
C ILE A 6 5.68 -1.39 0.90
N MET A 7 4.58 -1.26 1.65
CA MET A 7 4.40 -1.91 2.94
C MET A 7 3.68 -3.24 2.72
N ALA A 8 4.33 -4.36 2.98
CA ALA A 8 3.78 -5.68 2.70
C ALA A 8 3.84 -6.63 3.89
N ARG A 9 2.83 -7.50 3.99
CA ARG A 9 2.81 -8.65 4.89
C ARG A 9 3.06 -9.93 4.09
N ALA A 10 3.83 -10.86 4.66
CA ALA A 10 4.09 -12.14 4.01
C ALA A 10 2.80 -12.94 3.82
N PRO A 11 2.64 -13.65 2.66
CA PRO A 11 1.41 -14.33 2.29
C PRO A 11 1.24 -15.68 3.03
N ARG A 12 0.98 -15.63 4.33
CA ARG A 12 0.84 -16.81 5.18
C ARG A 12 -0.62 -17.09 5.52
N PRO A 13 -1.10 -18.33 5.36
CA PRO A 13 -2.46 -18.71 5.71
C PRO A 13 -2.80 -18.34 7.17
N GLY A 14 -4.01 -17.83 7.39
CA GLY A 14 -4.50 -17.39 8.70
C GLY A 14 -3.85 -16.10 9.25
N GLN A 15 -2.92 -15.48 8.51
CA GLN A 15 -2.21 -14.27 8.96
C GLN A 15 -2.48 -13.04 8.07
N VAL A 16 -3.09 -13.24 6.91
CA VAL A 16 -3.37 -12.18 5.93
C VAL A 16 -4.80 -12.31 5.41
N LYS A 17 -5.44 -11.16 5.17
CA LYS A 17 -6.79 -11.10 4.58
C LYS A 17 -7.82 -12.00 5.30
N THR A 18 -7.69 -12.13 6.63
CA THR A 18 -8.52 -13.05 7.42
C THR A 18 -10.01 -12.74 7.33
N ARG A 19 -10.40 -11.50 7.06
CA ARG A 19 -11.79 -11.11 6.79
C ARG A 19 -12.34 -11.69 5.49
N LEU A 20 -11.47 -12.12 4.55
CA LEU A 20 -11.85 -12.79 3.31
C LEU A 20 -11.86 -14.33 3.43
N GLU A 21 -11.48 -14.90 4.58
CA GLU A 21 -11.47 -16.36 4.78
C GLU A 21 -12.83 -17.02 4.57
N PRO A 22 -13.98 -16.42 4.92
CA PRO A 22 -15.28 -17.01 4.59
C PRO A 22 -15.51 -17.21 3.09
N LEU A 23 -14.83 -16.41 2.24
CA LEU A 23 -14.95 -16.50 0.77
C LEU A 23 -13.87 -17.40 0.15
N LEU A 24 -12.63 -17.32 0.63
CA LEU A 24 -11.44 -17.87 -0.03
C LEU A 24 -10.73 -18.98 0.76
N GLY A 25 -11.09 -19.16 2.03
CA GLY A 25 -10.31 -19.94 2.98
C GLY A 25 -8.94 -19.34 3.27
N ALA A 26 -8.26 -19.80 4.32
CA ALA A 26 -6.97 -19.28 4.74
C ALA A 26 -5.88 -19.39 3.64
N ALA A 27 -5.85 -20.54 2.92
CA ALA A 27 -4.92 -20.75 1.82
C ALA A 27 -5.21 -19.83 0.62
N GLY A 28 -6.49 -19.58 0.29
CA GLY A 28 -6.90 -18.65 -0.75
C GLY A 28 -6.52 -17.21 -0.42
N CYS A 29 -6.69 -16.80 0.84
CA CYS A 29 -6.25 -15.48 1.31
C CYS A 29 -4.74 -15.29 1.18
N ALA A 30 -3.94 -16.32 1.48
CA ALA A 30 -2.50 -16.27 1.29
C ALA A 30 -2.12 -16.20 -0.21
N ARG A 31 -2.78 -16.98 -1.09
CA ARG A 31 -2.59 -16.86 -2.54
C ARG A 31 -2.93 -15.47 -3.07
N LEU A 32 -4.06 -14.92 -2.65
CA LEU A 32 -4.47 -13.55 -3.00
C LEU A 32 -3.41 -12.53 -2.55
N GLN A 33 -2.93 -12.61 -1.31
CA GLN A 33 -1.89 -11.72 -0.80
C GLN A 33 -0.60 -11.80 -1.65
N ALA A 34 -0.18 -12.99 -2.07
CA ALA A 34 0.99 -13.14 -2.94
C ALA A 34 0.78 -12.47 -4.30
N VAL A 35 -0.43 -12.60 -4.88
CA VAL A 35 -0.80 -11.93 -6.13
C VAL A 35 -0.78 -10.41 -5.96
N LEU A 36 -1.37 -9.88 -4.89
CA LEU A 36 -1.40 -8.44 -4.61
C LEU A 36 0.01 -7.86 -4.42
N VAL A 37 0.89 -8.54 -3.68
CA VAL A 37 2.29 -8.12 -3.53
C VAL A 37 3.00 -8.09 -4.88
N ARG A 38 2.88 -9.15 -5.69
CA ARG A 38 3.51 -9.24 -7.01
C ARG A 38 3.00 -8.16 -7.96
N HIS A 39 1.68 -7.99 -8.03
CA HIS A 39 1.04 -6.96 -8.84
C HIS A 39 1.55 -5.56 -8.47
N THR A 40 1.50 -5.21 -7.18
CA THR A 40 1.94 -3.90 -6.67
C THR A 40 3.43 -3.67 -6.95
N ALA A 41 4.28 -4.67 -6.71
CA ALA A 41 5.71 -4.55 -6.92
C ALA A 41 6.07 -4.41 -8.41
N ALA A 42 5.35 -5.09 -9.30
CA ALA A 42 5.57 -5.04 -10.75
C ALA A 42 5.30 -3.65 -11.31
N TRP A 43 4.11 -3.06 -11.06
CA TRP A 43 3.83 -1.72 -11.58
C TRP A 43 4.66 -0.63 -10.88
N ALA A 44 5.01 -0.80 -9.58
CA ALA A 44 5.90 0.11 -8.90
C ALA A 44 7.30 0.15 -9.55
N ALA A 45 7.83 -1.01 -9.92
CA ALA A 45 9.13 -1.12 -10.63
C ALA A 45 9.09 -0.49 -12.02
N ALA A 46 7.94 -0.52 -12.70
CA ALA A 46 7.77 0.12 -14.01
C ALA A 46 7.64 1.66 -13.94
N THR A 47 7.30 2.21 -12.76
CA THR A 47 6.98 3.64 -12.63
C THR A 47 7.98 4.45 -11.80
N ALA A 48 8.78 3.80 -10.96
CA ALA A 48 9.70 4.45 -10.03
C ALA A 48 11.16 4.24 -10.40
N SER A 49 12.01 5.20 -10.03
CA SER A 49 13.46 5.06 -10.20
C SER A 49 14.10 4.13 -9.15
N ARG A 50 13.41 3.93 -8.02
CA ARG A 50 13.81 3.03 -6.93
C ARG A 50 12.57 2.47 -6.26
N VAL A 51 12.55 1.16 -6.02
CA VAL A 51 11.51 0.48 -5.26
C VAL A 51 12.10 -0.14 -4.00
N SER A 52 11.45 0.09 -2.88
CA SER A 52 11.71 -0.56 -1.61
C SER A 52 10.47 -1.33 -1.17
N LEU A 53 10.65 -2.50 -0.59
CA LEU A 53 9.60 -3.31 0.02
C LEU A 53 9.93 -3.54 1.49
N ALA A 54 9.16 -2.88 2.37
CA ALA A 54 9.24 -3.08 3.82
C ALA A 54 8.28 -4.20 4.22
N TYR A 55 8.81 -5.28 4.75
CA TYR A 55 8.05 -6.51 4.99
C TYR A 55 7.91 -6.88 6.46
N THR A 56 6.86 -7.63 6.76
CA THR A 56 6.62 -8.28 8.06
C THR A 56 6.09 -9.70 7.83
N PRO A 57 6.44 -10.69 8.69
CA PRO A 57 7.37 -10.66 9.82
C PRO A 57 8.85 -10.62 9.38
N ARG A 58 9.75 -10.33 10.32
CA ARG A 58 11.20 -10.12 10.03
C ARG A 58 11.90 -11.28 9.31
N HIS A 59 11.45 -12.51 9.54
CA HIS A 59 12.01 -13.73 8.94
C HIS A 59 11.39 -14.10 7.59
N ALA A 60 10.52 -13.25 7.02
CA ALA A 60 9.82 -13.52 5.74
C ALA A 60 10.54 -12.93 4.51
N ARG A 61 11.85 -12.63 4.63
CA ARG A 61 12.60 -11.98 3.55
C ARG A 61 12.53 -12.73 2.23
N ASP A 62 12.77 -14.03 2.27
CA ASP A 62 12.89 -14.84 1.05
C ASP A 62 11.51 -15.05 0.40
N GLU A 63 10.46 -15.18 1.21
CA GLU A 63 9.07 -15.24 0.73
C GLU A 63 8.70 -13.99 -0.09
N LEU A 64 9.06 -12.79 0.41
CA LEU A 64 8.77 -11.53 -0.27
C LEU A 64 9.77 -11.26 -1.42
N ALA A 65 10.99 -11.73 -1.32
CA ALA A 65 11.97 -11.62 -2.41
C ALA A 65 11.53 -12.38 -3.65
N ALA A 66 10.90 -13.56 -3.48
CA ALA A 66 10.36 -14.36 -4.58
C ALA A 66 9.16 -13.69 -5.30
N LEU A 67 8.53 -12.69 -4.68
CA LEU A 67 7.38 -11.97 -5.22
C LEU A 67 7.76 -10.60 -5.82
N ALA A 68 8.95 -10.09 -5.49
CA ALA A 68 9.38 -8.76 -5.90
C ALA A 68 10.26 -8.81 -7.15
N PRO A 69 10.17 -7.84 -8.06
CA PRO A 69 11.09 -7.73 -9.20
C PRO A 69 12.56 -7.60 -8.75
N PRO A 70 13.52 -8.03 -9.60
CA PRO A 70 14.93 -7.80 -9.36
C PRO A 70 15.23 -6.32 -9.05
N ARG A 71 16.25 -6.06 -8.21
CA ARG A 71 16.65 -4.72 -7.74
C ARG A 71 15.70 -4.05 -6.75
N THR A 72 14.60 -4.70 -6.33
CA THR A 72 13.79 -4.22 -5.20
C THR A 72 14.61 -4.30 -3.91
N VAL A 73 14.69 -3.20 -3.16
CA VAL A 73 15.37 -3.15 -1.87
C VAL A 73 14.45 -3.68 -0.77
N LEU A 74 14.76 -4.85 -0.21
CA LEU A 74 13.96 -5.47 0.85
C LEU A 74 14.54 -5.18 2.23
N PHE A 75 13.66 -4.80 3.17
CA PHE A 75 14.00 -4.69 4.59
C PHE A 75 12.79 -4.97 5.49
N ALA A 76 13.06 -5.49 6.69
CA ALA A 76 12.01 -5.75 7.65
C ALA A 76 11.44 -4.44 8.21
N GLN A 77 10.11 -4.39 8.41
CA GLN A 77 9.45 -3.32 9.14
C GLN A 77 9.94 -3.29 10.58
N HIS A 78 10.09 -2.08 11.14
CA HIS A 78 10.48 -1.85 12.51
C HIS A 78 9.61 -0.77 13.15
N GLY A 79 9.06 -1.03 14.32
CA GLY A 79 8.17 -0.14 15.06
C GLY A 79 7.11 -0.91 15.85
N ARG A 80 6.67 -0.31 16.95
CA ARG A 80 5.69 -0.90 17.87
C ARG A 80 4.26 -0.96 17.30
N ASP A 81 3.92 0.00 16.45
CA ASP A 81 2.61 0.15 15.79
C ASP A 81 2.79 0.46 14.30
N LEU A 82 1.69 0.62 13.57
CA LEU A 82 1.74 0.87 12.13
C LEU A 82 2.38 2.23 11.81
N GLY A 83 2.07 3.28 12.57
CA GLY A 83 2.64 4.61 12.39
C GLY A 83 4.16 4.62 12.54
N ALA A 84 4.68 4.02 13.62
CA ALA A 84 6.12 3.88 13.84
C ALA A 84 6.81 3.05 12.73
N ARG A 85 6.13 1.99 12.22
CA ARG A 85 6.65 1.20 11.09
C ARG A 85 6.67 2.00 9.79
N LEU A 86 5.63 2.78 9.50
CA LEU A 86 5.55 3.66 8.34
C LEU A 86 6.64 4.74 8.42
N ALA A 87 6.79 5.44 9.55
CA ALA A 87 7.79 6.48 9.75
C ALA A 87 9.22 5.93 9.56
N HIS A 88 9.53 4.80 10.20
CA HIS A 88 10.84 4.14 10.06
C HIS A 88 11.11 3.70 8.62
N ALA A 89 10.12 3.05 7.97
CA ALA A 89 10.27 2.57 6.60
C ALA A 89 10.38 3.74 5.61
N ALA A 90 9.61 4.80 5.79
CA ALA A 90 9.68 5.99 4.96
C ALA A 90 11.04 6.68 5.07
N ALA A 91 11.56 6.88 6.29
CA ALA A 91 12.90 7.44 6.50
C ALA A 91 13.99 6.62 5.81
N ARG A 92 13.89 5.29 5.87
CA ARG A 92 14.86 4.37 5.24
C ARG A 92 14.77 4.35 3.71
N ALA A 93 13.55 4.43 3.14
CA ALA A 93 13.30 4.39 1.70
C ALA A 93 13.48 5.74 1.03
N HIS A 94 13.40 6.84 1.79
CA HIS A 94 13.51 8.19 1.25
C HIS A 94 14.91 8.40 0.66
N GLY A 95 14.94 8.74 -0.63
CA GLY A 95 16.17 9.04 -1.35
C GLY A 95 16.24 10.53 -1.74
N ARG A 96 17.03 10.83 -2.77
CA ARG A 96 17.01 12.15 -3.40
C ARG A 96 15.73 12.31 -4.21
N GLY A 97 14.78 13.12 -3.75
CA GLY A 97 13.51 13.39 -4.44
C GLY A 97 12.29 12.97 -3.64
N SER A 98 11.16 12.77 -4.31
CA SER A 98 9.91 12.41 -3.66
C SER A 98 9.83 10.93 -3.29
N LEU A 99 9.08 10.63 -2.23
CA LEU A 99 8.73 9.29 -1.80
C LEU A 99 7.23 9.06 -1.97
N VAL A 100 6.85 7.92 -2.51
CA VAL A 100 5.47 7.42 -2.51
C VAL A 100 5.42 6.19 -1.62
N VAL A 101 4.53 6.17 -0.63
CA VAL A 101 4.29 5.06 0.29
C VAL A 101 2.94 4.45 -0.03
N ILE A 102 2.88 3.15 -0.19
CA ILE A 102 1.68 2.38 -0.57
C ILE A 102 1.59 1.08 0.24
N GLY A 103 0.36 0.61 0.43
CA GLY A 103 0.08 -0.78 0.82
C GLY A 103 -0.03 -1.71 -0.39
N THR A 104 -0.59 -2.89 -0.15
CA THR A 104 -0.92 -3.90 -1.19
C THR A 104 -2.42 -4.13 -1.33
N ASP A 105 -3.22 -3.42 -0.55
CA ASP A 105 -4.64 -3.72 -0.35
C ASP A 105 -5.57 -3.03 -1.35
N ALA A 106 -5.05 -2.11 -2.17
CA ALA A 106 -5.80 -1.38 -3.19
C ALA A 106 -5.36 -1.79 -4.61
N PRO A 107 -5.88 -2.89 -5.18
CA PRO A 107 -5.42 -3.44 -6.45
C PRO A 107 -5.72 -2.55 -7.67
N LEU A 108 -6.62 -1.58 -7.56
CA LEU A 108 -6.88 -0.56 -8.59
C LEU A 108 -5.94 0.63 -8.52
N LEU A 109 -5.10 0.70 -7.47
CA LEU A 109 -4.03 1.70 -7.39
C LEU A 109 -2.91 1.35 -8.38
N GLY A 110 -2.42 2.34 -9.13
CA GLY A 110 -1.40 2.08 -10.13
C GLY A 110 -0.62 3.32 -10.57
N ALA A 111 0.00 3.21 -11.74
CA ALA A 111 0.86 4.23 -12.31
C ALA A 111 0.18 5.60 -12.45
N GLN A 112 -1.11 5.63 -12.76
CA GLN A 112 -1.88 6.86 -12.96
C GLN A 112 -1.93 7.70 -11.68
N GLN A 113 -2.24 7.09 -10.53
CA GLN A 113 -2.30 7.77 -9.23
C GLN A 113 -0.91 8.27 -8.81
N VAL A 114 0.14 7.45 -9.00
CA VAL A 114 1.53 7.88 -8.74
C VAL A 114 1.91 9.09 -9.59
N GLN A 115 1.56 9.09 -10.87
CA GLN A 115 1.83 10.23 -11.76
C GLN A 115 1.04 11.48 -11.34
N ALA A 116 -0.22 11.34 -10.94
CA ALA A 116 -1.04 12.44 -10.43
C ALA A 116 -0.45 13.02 -9.13
N ALA A 117 -0.08 12.16 -8.17
CA ALA A 117 0.59 12.58 -6.95
C ALA A 117 1.91 13.32 -7.24
N ARG A 118 2.74 12.79 -8.14
CA ARG A 118 3.97 13.47 -8.58
C ARG A 118 3.70 14.85 -9.20
N ARG A 119 2.61 15.01 -9.96
CA ARG A 119 2.23 16.31 -10.50
C ARG A 119 1.86 17.29 -9.39
N ALA A 120 1.12 16.85 -8.36
CA ALA A 120 0.79 17.68 -7.22
C ALA A 120 2.05 18.16 -6.47
N LEU A 121 2.99 17.25 -6.19
CA LEU A 121 4.26 17.60 -5.54
C LEU A 121 5.10 18.58 -6.38
N ARG A 122 5.16 18.40 -7.72
CA ARG A 122 5.86 19.34 -8.60
C ARG A 122 5.21 20.73 -8.68
N ARG A 123 3.91 20.83 -8.34
CA ARG A 123 3.18 22.10 -8.23
C ARG A 123 3.33 22.77 -6.85
N GLY A 124 4.24 22.27 -6.03
CA GLY A 124 4.57 22.85 -4.74
C GLY A 124 3.82 22.27 -3.55
N ARG A 125 3.06 21.16 -3.70
CA ARG A 125 2.49 20.47 -2.54
C ARG A 125 3.57 19.68 -1.80
N ASP A 126 3.55 19.71 -0.46
CA ASP A 126 4.45 18.92 0.38
C ASP A 126 4.03 17.46 0.45
N ALA A 127 2.71 17.21 0.42
CA ALA A 127 2.12 15.87 0.42
C ALA A 127 0.97 15.73 -0.59
N CYS A 128 0.69 14.49 -1.01
CA CYS A 128 -0.47 14.16 -1.80
C CYS A 128 -0.98 12.78 -1.41
N LEU A 129 -2.28 12.64 -1.14
CA LEU A 129 -2.88 11.38 -0.69
C LEU A 129 -3.92 10.89 -1.70
N VAL A 130 -4.03 9.57 -1.81
CA VAL A 130 -5.17 8.88 -2.46
C VAL A 130 -5.99 8.26 -1.33
N PRO A 131 -7.19 8.79 -1.04
CA PRO A 131 -8.06 8.21 -0.03
C PRO A 131 -8.44 6.77 -0.36
N ALA A 132 -8.64 5.95 0.67
CA ALA A 132 -9.31 4.67 0.60
C ALA A 132 -10.76 4.82 1.08
N LEU A 133 -11.66 3.95 0.62
CA LEU A 133 -13.08 4.07 0.94
C LEU A 133 -13.40 3.72 2.40
N ASP A 134 -12.49 3.06 3.10
CA ASP A 134 -12.60 2.69 4.52
C ASP A 134 -12.26 3.84 5.49
N GLY A 135 -11.91 5.03 4.98
CA GLY A 135 -11.49 6.19 5.76
C GLY A 135 -9.97 6.29 6.00
N GLY A 136 -9.21 5.37 5.45
CA GLY A 136 -7.75 5.42 5.37
C GLY A 136 -7.25 6.10 4.08
N TYR A 137 -6.03 5.75 3.70
CA TYR A 137 -5.46 6.11 2.40
C TYR A 137 -4.66 4.96 1.80
N ALA A 138 -4.81 4.76 0.51
CA ALA A 138 -4.09 3.72 -0.25
C ALA A 138 -2.67 4.18 -0.65
N LEU A 139 -2.46 5.50 -0.75
CA LEU A 139 -1.19 6.11 -1.13
C LEU A 139 -0.98 7.42 -0.38
N ILE A 140 0.25 7.63 0.10
CA ILE A 140 0.74 8.96 0.47
C ILE A 140 2.05 9.24 -0.28
N ALA A 141 2.12 10.38 -0.97
CA ALA A 141 3.33 10.87 -1.62
C ALA A 141 3.85 12.10 -0.87
N LEU A 142 5.16 12.13 -0.65
CA LEU A 142 5.85 13.16 0.12
C LEU A 142 6.96 13.79 -0.73
N ALA A 143 7.00 15.11 -0.81
CA ALA A 143 8.06 15.84 -1.51
C ALA A 143 9.40 15.75 -0.76
N ARG A 144 9.36 15.71 0.58
CA ARG A 144 10.48 15.61 1.52
C ARG A 144 10.08 14.73 2.71
N PRO A 145 11.03 14.30 3.58
CA PRO A 145 10.67 13.59 4.80
C PRO A 145 9.64 14.37 5.62
N ALA A 146 8.56 13.70 5.99
CA ALA A 146 7.46 14.25 6.79
C ALA A 146 6.98 13.20 7.80
N PRO A 147 7.74 12.94 8.89
CA PRO A 147 7.36 11.96 9.89
C PRO A 147 6.05 12.30 10.59
N GLU A 148 5.64 13.55 10.58
CA GLU A 148 4.37 14.06 11.13
C GLU A 148 3.16 13.33 10.49
N ALA A 149 3.24 12.98 9.22
CA ALA A 149 2.19 12.25 8.51
C ALA A 149 1.89 10.87 9.11
N PHE A 150 2.82 10.32 9.89
CA PHE A 150 2.72 8.99 10.50
C PHE A 150 2.62 9.04 12.04
N GLY A 151 2.64 10.25 12.63
CA GLY A 151 2.62 10.47 14.07
C GLY A 151 1.22 10.42 14.70
N LEU A 152 0.32 9.57 14.19
CA LEU A 152 -1.02 9.39 14.74
C LEU A 152 -0.99 8.56 16.03
N PRO A 153 -2.01 8.69 16.91
CA PRO A 153 -2.21 7.77 18.02
C PRO A 153 -2.23 6.31 17.54
N SER A 154 -1.64 5.41 18.32
CA SER A 154 -1.47 4.02 17.90
C SER A 154 -2.80 3.26 17.69
N ASP A 155 -3.83 3.65 18.39
CA ASP A 155 -5.21 3.11 18.31
C ASP A 155 -6.02 3.69 17.14
N ALA A 156 -5.59 4.79 16.55
CA ALA A 156 -6.22 5.38 15.37
C ALA A 156 -5.95 4.55 14.09
N TRP A 157 -4.83 3.84 14.04
CA TRP A 157 -4.45 3.08 12.86
C TRP A 157 -5.38 1.90 12.59
N GLY A 158 -5.92 1.85 11.36
CA GLY A 158 -6.92 0.87 10.94
C GLY A 158 -8.36 1.27 11.26
N GLY A 159 -8.56 2.46 11.83
CA GLY A 159 -9.87 3.07 12.02
C GLY A 159 -10.30 3.94 10.83
N PRO A 160 -11.57 4.40 10.83
CA PRO A 160 -12.15 5.16 9.73
C PRO A 160 -11.65 6.61 9.64
N ASP A 161 -10.92 7.09 10.63
CA ASP A 161 -10.50 8.50 10.73
C ASP A 161 -9.01 8.73 10.35
N VAL A 162 -8.32 7.70 9.87
CA VAL A 162 -6.87 7.76 9.57
C VAL A 162 -6.54 8.85 8.57
N LEU A 163 -7.32 9.00 7.50
CA LEU A 163 -7.11 10.06 6.51
C LEU A 163 -7.26 11.44 7.13
N GLU A 164 -8.34 11.67 7.87
CA GLU A 164 -8.62 12.97 8.51
C GLU A 164 -7.53 13.34 9.52
N LEU A 165 -7.14 12.38 10.37
CA LEU A 165 -6.08 12.59 11.36
C LEU A 165 -4.73 12.88 10.70
N THR A 166 -4.42 12.21 9.57
CA THR A 166 -3.20 12.47 8.79
C THR A 166 -3.21 13.88 8.20
N VAL A 167 -4.34 14.31 7.60
CA VAL A 167 -4.51 15.67 7.08
C VAL A 167 -4.32 16.69 8.19
N ARG A 168 -4.97 16.52 9.34
CA ARG A 168 -4.79 17.40 10.51
C ARG A 168 -3.34 17.43 11.02
N ALA A 169 -2.62 16.31 10.94
CA ALA A 169 -1.21 16.27 11.34
C ALA A 169 -0.33 17.06 10.35
N LEU A 170 -0.59 16.95 9.04
CA LEU A 170 0.08 17.76 8.02
C LEU A 170 -0.20 19.25 8.20
N ASP A 171 -1.46 19.63 8.44
CA ASP A 171 -1.84 21.03 8.66
C ASP A 171 -1.15 21.64 9.88
N ARG A 172 -1.11 20.90 11.01
CA ARG A 172 -0.38 21.34 12.22
C ARG A 172 1.12 21.51 11.98
N ALA A 173 1.69 20.74 11.06
CA ALA A 173 3.08 20.85 10.65
C ALA A 173 3.30 21.89 9.54
N HIS A 174 2.26 22.64 9.15
CA HIS A 174 2.27 23.60 8.04
C HIS A 174 2.72 22.99 6.71
N LEU A 175 2.36 21.71 6.48
CA LEU A 175 2.63 20.98 5.24
C LEU A 175 1.41 21.05 4.32
N SER A 176 1.58 21.70 3.19
CA SER A 176 0.54 21.77 2.16
C SER A 176 0.28 20.40 1.55
N HIS A 177 -1.00 20.05 1.37
CA HIS A 177 -1.36 18.75 0.82
C HIS A 177 -2.40 18.84 -0.30
N ALA A 178 -2.57 17.75 -1.03
CA ALA A 178 -3.64 17.54 -2.01
C ALA A 178 -4.26 16.15 -1.81
N LEU A 179 -5.57 16.05 -2.03
CA LEU A 179 -6.27 14.77 -2.11
C LEU A 179 -6.58 14.47 -3.57
N LEU A 180 -6.38 13.23 -3.98
CA LEU A 180 -6.79 12.70 -5.29
C LEU A 180 -8.12 11.95 -5.14
N ASP A 181 -8.66 11.48 -6.26
CA ASP A 181 -9.86 10.64 -6.26
C ASP A 181 -9.60 9.35 -5.45
N PRO A 182 -10.58 8.91 -4.65
CA PRO A 182 -10.44 7.74 -3.82
C PRO A 182 -10.37 6.45 -4.64
N VAL A 183 -9.76 5.41 -4.05
CA VAL A 183 -9.75 4.06 -4.61
C VAL A 183 -10.36 3.07 -3.61
N ALA A 184 -10.96 2.00 -4.15
CA ALA A 184 -11.44 0.91 -3.33
C ALA A 184 -10.26 0.07 -2.82
N ASP A 185 -10.31 -0.30 -1.57
CA ASP A 185 -9.49 -1.32 -0.94
C ASP A 185 -10.18 -2.69 -1.03
N LEU A 186 -9.45 -3.74 -0.71
CA LEU A 186 -9.91 -5.12 -0.76
C LEU A 186 -9.72 -5.76 0.62
N ASP A 187 -10.73 -5.66 1.50
CA ASP A 187 -10.61 -6.11 2.88
C ASP A 187 -11.71 -7.07 3.34
N VAL A 188 -12.93 -6.94 2.81
CA VAL A 188 -14.08 -7.78 3.17
C VAL A 188 -14.70 -8.44 1.94
N PRO A 189 -15.56 -9.49 2.11
CA PRO A 189 -16.18 -10.20 0.98
C PRO A 189 -16.94 -9.32 -0.01
N SER A 190 -17.58 -8.24 0.46
CA SER A 190 -18.28 -7.28 -0.43
C SER A 190 -17.32 -6.58 -1.37
N ASP A 191 -16.11 -6.22 -0.92
CA ASP A 191 -15.08 -5.58 -1.75
C ASP A 191 -14.60 -6.55 -2.83
N ALA A 192 -14.40 -7.82 -2.46
CA ALA A 192 -14.00 -8.87 -3.38
C ALA A 192 -15.04 -9.08 -4.50
N LEU A 193 -16.33 -9.09 -4.15
CA LEU A 193 -17.42 -9.20 -5.12
C LEU A 193 -17.47 -7.97 -6.05
N ALA A 194 -17.41 -6.77 -5.48
CA ALA A 194 -17.40 -5.52 -6.26
C ALA A 194 -16.19 -5.46 -7.20
N LEU A 195 -15.00 -5.80 -6.70
CA LEU A 195 -13.78 -5.81 -7.50
C LEU A 195 -13.81 -6.81 -8.65
N ARG A 196 -14.38 -8.01 -8.45
CA ARG A 196 -14.54 -9.01 -9.51
C ARG A 196 -15.39 -8.49 -10.67
N MET A 197 -16.37 -7.64 -10.40
CA MET A 197 -17.24 -7.03 -11.41
C MET A 197 -16.64 -5.78 -12.06
N ASP A 198 -15.60 -5.19 -11.47
CA ASP A 198 -14.95 -4.00 -12.01
C ASP A 198 -14.11 -4.38 -13.24
N PRO A 199 -14.35 -3.77 -14.42
CA PRO A 199 -13.58 -4.06 -15.64
C PRO A 199 -12.10 -3.70 -15.50
N ARG A 200 -11.74 -2.81 -14.56
CA ARG A 200 -10.36 -2.39 -14.27
C ARG A 200 -9.63 -3.39 -13.37
N CYS A 201 -10.32 -4.38 -12.80
CA CYS A 201 -9.69 -5.39 -11.94
C CYS A 201 -8.60 -6.14 -12.71
N PRO A 202 -7.35 -6.16 -12.23
CA PRO A 202 -6.29 -6.93 -12.87
C PRO A 202 -6.68 -8.40 -13.03
N PRO A 203 -6.42 -9.02 -14.20
CA PRO A 203 -6.84 -10.41 -14.47
C PRO A 203 -6.34 -11.40 -13.42
N GLU A 204 -5.09 -11.27 -12.98
CA GLU A 204 -4.48 -12.12 -11.96
C GLU A 204 -5.13 -11.95 -10.58
N VAL A 205 -5.56 -10.74 -10.23
CA VAL A 205 -6.30 -10.48 -8.98
C VAL A 205 -7.69 -11.07 -9.09
N ARG A 206 -8.38 -10.86 -10.22
CA ARG A 206 -9.70 -11.43 -10.48
C ARG A 206 -9.69 -12.96 -10.36
N ALA A 207 -8.68 -13.62 -10.94
CA ALA A 207 -8.50 -15.07 -10.83
C ALA A 207 -8.29 -15.52 -9.38
N ALA A 208 -7.48 -14.78 -8.59
CA ALA A 208 -7.22 -15.08 -7.19
C ALA A 208 -8.43 -14.86 -6.26
N LEU A 209 -9.42 -14.09 -6.70
CA LEU A 209 -10.69 -13.86 -5.97
C LEU A 209 -11.76 -14.95 -6.26
N SER A 210 -11.48 -15.90 -7.13
CA SER A 210 -12.40 -17.01 -7.38
C SER A 210 -12.22 -18.10 -6.32
N PRO A 211 -13.31 -18.64 -5.72
CA PRO A 211 -13.24 -19.67 -4.67
C PRO A 211 -12.54 -20.95 -5.15
N ASP A 212 -12.77 -21.29 -6.39
CA ASP A 212 -12.11 -22.43 -7.03
C ASP A 212 -10.83 -21.90 -7.68
N GLY A 213 -9.69 -22.12 -7.04
CA GLY A 213 -8.37 -21.91 -7.66
C GLY A 213 -8.16 -22.86 -8.85
N ALA A 214 -9.17 -23.06 -9.67
CA ALA A 214 -9.14 -23.85 -10.89
C ALA A 214 -8.31 -23.10 -11.93
N THR A 215 -7.07 -23.53 -12.05
CA THR A 215 -6.27 -23.43 -13.26
C THR A 215 -7.10 -24.02 -14.42
N THR A 216 -7.53 -23.19 -15.34
CA THR A 216 -7.84 -23.63 -16.69
C THR A 216 -6.58 -23.59 -17.51
#